data_bd880c2fdd15ac78cc62ac6364c62b73
#
_entry.id   bd880c2fdd15ac78cc62ac6364c62b73
#
_cell.length_a   1.000
_cell.length_b   1.000
_cell.length_c   1.000
_cell.angle_alpha   90.00
_cell.angle_beta   90.00
_cell.angle_gamma   90.00
#
_symmetry.space_group_name_H-M   'P 1'
#
loop_
_entity.id
_entity.type
_entity.pdbx_description
1 polymer ?
#
loop_
_entity_poly.entity_id
_entity_poly.type
_entity_poly.pdbx_seq_one_letter_code
_entity_poly.pdbx_strand_id
1 'polypeptide(L)'
;LLSQVKETASPYTFTLSSTNPDAILPSLGLGALFSDNQYVTIAIPLTVIVAAGIWVLLEKTKLGYELRATGCNKFAAKYCGMKEKRNIILTMAIAGGLAGMGAATLFLTGFEQWQVTQSAVPAMGFNGIAAAFLGGLNPIGAIFSSYFIQHITNGGAYVDKTMYSAQISDLISALIIYLCGFVLFFKVFMDSRLDRRDEKRRAKEGQAGSEEGLSLIH
;
A
#
# COMPACT_ATOMS: atom_id res chain seq x y z
N LEU A 1 11.57 29.43 1.14
CA LEU A 1 10.89 28.88 -0.05
C LEU A 1 9.38 28.76 0.18
N LEU A 2 8.92 28.10 1.26
CA LEU A 2 7.49 27.90 1.56
C LEU A 2 6.74 29.22 1.79
N SER A 3 7.40 30.25 2.35
CA SER A 3 6.77 31.54 2.58
C SER A 3 6.45 32.33 1.30
N GLN A 4 7.10 32.00 0.18
CA GLN A 4 6.84 32.61 -1.13
C GLN A 4 5.69 31.99 -1.88
N VAL A 5 5.32 30.76 -1.50
CA VAL A 5 4.24 29.97 -2.12
C VAL A 5 2.97 30.01 -1.27
N LYS A 6 3.03 30.65 -0.11
CA LYS A 6 1.89 30.78 0.81
C LYS A 6 0.92 31.85 0.30
N GLU A 7 -0.36 31.53 0.30
CA GLU A 7 -1.42 32.51 0.07
C GLU A 7 -1.49 33.53 1.22
N THR A 8 -1.61 34.82 0.91
CA THR A 8 -1.56 35.89 1.90
C THR A 8 -2.73 35.89 2.88
N ALA A 9 -3.88 35.33 2.47
CA ALA A 9 -5.11 35.29 3.24
C ALA A 9 -5.36 33.95 3.95
N SER A 10 -4.52 32.91 3.70
CA SER A 10 -4.77 31.54 4.13
C SER A 10 -3.47 30.87 4.60
N PRO A 11 -3.54 29.91 5.55
CA PRO A 11 -2.37 29.11 5.94
C PRO A 11 -1.96 28.08 4.90
N TYR A 12 -2.60 28.04 3.74
CA TYR A 12 -2.38 27.07 2.66
C TYR A 12 -1.48 27.66 1.55
N THR A 13 -0.93 26.78 0.76
CA THR A 13 -0.24 27.15 -0.48
C THR A 13 -1.26 27.58 -1.54
N PHE A 14 -0.82 28.34 -2.55
CA PHE A 14 -1.66 28.62 -3.72
C PHE A 14 -2.14 27.32 -4.37
N THR A 15 -3.39 27.31 -4.82
CA THR A 15 -3.90 26.21 -5.65
C THR A 15 -3.16 26.20 -6.98
N LEU A 16 -2.78 25.02 -7.43
CA LEU A 16 -2.15 24.86 -8.73
C LEU A 16 -3.06 25.35 -9.87
N SER A 17 -4.36 25.17 -9.71
CA SER A 17 -5.38 25.62 -10.65
C SER A 17 -5.43 27.15 -10.82
N SER A 18 -5.08 27.92 -9.79
CA SER A 18 -5.05 29.38 -9.87
C SER A 18 -3.73 29.93 -10.38
N THR A 19 -2.62 29.22 -10.14
CA THR A 19 -1.26 29.71 -10.43
C THR A 19 -0.78 29.21 -11.80
N ASN A 20 -1.06 27.95 -12.14
CA ASN A 20 -0.63 27.35 -13.42
C ASN A 20 -1.61 26.24 -13.85
N PRO A 21 -2.72 26.62 -14.48
CA PRO A 21 -3.75 25.66 -14.92
C PRO A 21 -3.23 24.64 -15.93
N ASP A 22 -2.20 24.98 -16.70
CA ASP A 22 -1.61 24.08 -17.71
C ASP A 22 -0.79 22.93 -17.08
N ALA A 23 -0.43 23.03 -15.80
CA ALA A 23 0.28 21.99 -15.07
C ALA A 23 -0.64 20.93 -14.45
N ILE A 24 -1.97 21.11 -14.55
CA ILE A 24 -2.94 20.14 -14.02
C ILE A 24 -2.97 18.91 -14.93
N LEU A 25 -3.08 17.74 -14.31
CA LEU A 25 -3.22 16.47 -15.03
C LEU A 25 -4.50 16.48 -15.91
N PRO A 26 -4.36 16.33 -17.24
CA PRO A 26 -5.51 16.36 -18.13
C PRO A 26 -6.41 15.13 -17.91
N SER A 27 -7.70 15.30 -18.13
CA SER A 27 -8.67 14.20 -18.09
C SER A 27 -8.61 13.28 -19.31
N LEU A 28 -7.95 13.70 -20.40
CA LEU A 28 -7.81 12.97 -21.69
C LEU A 28 -9.11 12.31 -22.18
N GLY A 29 -10.25 12.97 -21.95
CA GLY A 29 -11.56 12.43 -22.37
C GLY A 29 -12.16 11.36 -21.45
N LEU A 30 -11.45 10.94 -20.38
CA LEU A 30 -12.00 10.02 -19.37
C LEU A 30 -13.19 10.65 -18.63
N GLY A 31 -13.23 11.97 -18.48
CA GLY A 31 -14.37 12.70 -17.91
C GLY A 31 -15.67 12.43 -18.67
N ALA A 32 -15.62 12.35 -20.00
CA ALA A 32 -16.80 12.09 -20.84
C ALA A 32 -17.40 10.69 -20.62
N LEU A 33 -16.58 9.69 -20.22
CA LEU A 33 -17.02 8.35 -19.87
C LEU A 33 -17.72 8.28 -18.48
N PHE A 34 -17.44 9.25 -17.60
CA PHE A 34 -17.93 9.28 -16.23
C PHE A 34 -18.73 10.57 -15.92
N SER A 35 -19.63 10.95 -16.82
CA SER A 35 -20.53 12.11 -16.66
C SER A 35 -19.81 13.44 -16.41
N ASP A 36 -18.69 13.63 -17.09
CA ASP A 36 -17.86 14.85 -17.03
C ASP A 36 -17.35 15.19 -15.61
N ASN A 37 -17.07 14.14 -14.83
CA ASN A 37 -16.60 14.28 -13.46
C ASN A 37 -15.16 14.77 -13.46
N GLN A 38 -14.92 15.98 -12.95
CA GLN A 38 -13.61 16.64 -12.90
C GLN A 38 -12.59 15.89 -12.01
N TYR A 39 -13.02 14.95 -11.17
CA TYR A 39 -12.14 14.11 -10.34
C TYR A 39 -11.54 12.93 -11.11
N VAL A 40 -12.09 12.61 -12.29
CA VAL A 40 -11.58 11.53 -13.12
C VAL A 40 -10.47 12.03 -14.01
N THR A 41 -9.25 11.92 -13.52
CA THR A 41 -8.02 12.32 -14.24
C THR A 41 -7.24 11.09 -14.71
N ILE A 42 -6.24 11.32 -15.55
CA ILE A 42 -5.31 10.28 -16.02
C ILE A 42 -4.55 9.60 -14.87
N ALA A 43 -4.58 10.17 -13.66
CA ALA A 43 -3.96 9.58 -12.48
C ALA A 43 -4.52 8.18 -12.15
N ILE A 44 -5.82 7.92 -12.41
CA ILE A 44 -6.46 6.63 -12.13
C ILE A 44 -5.86 5.50 -12.98
N PRO A 45 -5.90 5.55 -14.34
CA PRO A 45 -5.31 4.50 -15.14
C PRO A 45 -3.78 4.41 -14.95
N LEU A 46 -3.10 5.54 -14.73
CA LEU A 46 -1.67 5.55 -14.43
C LEU A 46 -1.35 4.75 -13.17
N THR A 47 -2.11 4.93 -12.09
CA THR A 47 -1.93 4.18 -10.84
C THR A 47 -2.12 2.67 -11.06
N VAL A 48 -3.11 2.27 -11.85
CA VAL A 48 -3.36 0.86 -12.18
C VAL A 48 -2.20 0.28 -12.98
N ILE A 49 -1.69 1.01 -13.98
CA ILE A 49 -0.54 0.59 -14.79
C ILE A 49 0.70 0.44 -13.93
N VAL A 50 0.97 1.39 -13.05
CA VAL A 50 2.12 1.35 -12.13
C VAL A 50 1.99 0.17 -11.19
N ALA A 51 0.83 -0.07 -10.60
CA ALA A 51 0.61 -1.21 -9.70
C ALA A 51 0.78 -2.55 -10.42
N ALA A 52 0.29 -2.67 -11.67
CA ALA A 52 0.51 -3.85 -12.50
C ALA A 52 2.01 -4.03 -12.81
N GLY A 53 2.72 -2.95 -13.12
CA GLY A 53 4.16 -2.97 -13.34
C GLY A 53 4.94 -3.44 -12.10
N ILE A 54 4.60 -2.93 -10.93
CA ILE A 54 5.20 -3.36 -9.65
C ILE A 54 4.84 -4.82 -9.35
N TRP A 55 3.61 -5.23 -9.62
CA TRP A 55 3.21 -6.63 -9.45
C TRP A 55 4.06 -7.55 -10.34
N VAL A 56 4.21 -7.24 -11.62
CA VAL A 56 5.08 -8.00 -12.55
C VAL A 56 6.52 -8.00 -12.05
N LEU A 57 7.04 -6.86 -11.62
CA LEU A 57 8.39 -6.74 -11.09
C LEU A 57 8.60 -7.66 -9.89
N LEU A 58 7.67 -7.66 -8.94
CA LEU A 58 7.79 -8.45 -7.70
C LEU A 58 7.54 -9.95 -7.92
N GLU A 59 6.59 -10.34 -8.80
CA GLU A 59 6.16 -11.72 -8.97
C GLU A 59 6.88 -12.44 -10.12
N LYS A 60 7.26 -11.71 -11.17
CA LYS A 60 7.73 -12.31 -12.42
C LYS A 60 9.20 -12.06 -12.72
N THR A 61 9.92 -11.29 -11.89
CA THR A 61 11.33 -10.99 -12.15
C THR A 61 12.26 -11.57 -11.10
N LYS A 62 13.50 -11.81 -11.49
CA LYS A 62 14.57 -12.25 -10.59
C LYS A 62 14.84 -11.22 -9.49
N LEU A 63 14.77 -9.92 -9.84
CA LEU A 63 14.93 -8.83 -8.86
C LEU A 63 13.83 -8.89 -7.79
N GLY A 64 12.57 -9.07 -8.17
CA GLY A 64 11.47 -9.19 -7.23
C GLY A 64 11.65 -10.37 -6.27
N TYR A 65 12.10 -11.50 -6.78
CA TYR A 65 12.42 -12.65 -5.94
C TYR A 65 13.53 -12.34 -4.93
N GLU A 66 14.64 -11.73 -5.38
CA GLU A 66 15.74 -11.33 -4.51
C GLU A 66 15.30 -10.32 -3.43
N LEU A 67 14.45 -9.34 -3.80
CA LEU A 67 13.92 -8.35 -2.88
C LEU A 67 13.05 -9.00 -1.81
N ARG A 68 12.14 -9.89 -2.20
CA ARG A 68 11.24 -10.61 -1.27
C ARG A 68 12.02 -11.57 -0.36
N ALA A 69 12.96 -12.33 -0.92
CA ALA A 69 13.83 -13.22 -0.14
C ALA A 69 14.66 -12.45 0.90
N THR A 70 15.21 -11.29 0.51
CA THR A 70 15.96 -10.42 1.42
C THR A 70 15.06 -9.85 2.52
N GLY A 71 13.80 -9.54 2.19
CA GLY A 71 12.80 -9.04 3.15
C GLY A 71 12.36 -10.11 4.17
N CYS A 72 12.22 -11.37 3.73
CA CYS A 72 11.86 -12.47 4.62
C CYS A 72 13.01 -12.82 5.58
N ASN A 73 14.21 -13.02 5.07
CA ASN A 73 15.38 -13.34 5.88
C ASN A 73 16.68 -12.89 5.20
N LYS A 74 17.20 -11.75 5.64
CA LYS A 74 18.44 -11.17 5.08
C LYS A 74 19.66 -12.07 5.22
N PHE A 75 19.76 -12.85 6.30
CA PHE A 75 20.88 -13.76 6.54
C PHE A 75 20.82 -14.95 5.58
N ALA A 76 19.66 -15.58 5.44
CA ALA A 76 19.47 -16.66 4.47
C ALA A 76 19.75 -16.20 3.03
N ALA A 77 19.25 -15.02 2.64
CA ALA A 77 19.51 -14.42 1.33
C ALA A 77 21.03 -14.23 1.09
N LYS A 78 21.76 -13.78 2.11
CA LYS A 78 23.22 -13.63 2.03
C LYS A 78 23.93 -14.97 1.83
N TYR A 79 23.53 -16.01 2.56
CA TYR A 79 24.10 -17.38 2.37
C TYR A 79 23.82 -17.93 0.97
N CYS A 80 22.69 -17.58 0.37
CA CYS A 80 22.37 -17.93 -1.02
C CYS A 80 23.10 -17.06 -2.06
N GLY A 81 24.06 -16.22 -1.65
CA GLY A 81 24.85 -15.38 -2.54
C GLY A 81 24.14 -14.10 -3.04
N MET A 82 22.99 -13.74 -2.49
CA MET A 82 22.27 -12.51 -2.86
C MET A 82 22.95 -11.29 -2.24
N LYS A 83 22.97 -10.17 -2.99
CA LYS A 83 23.58 -8.92 -2.54
C LYS A 83 22.60 -8.13 -1.66
N GLU A 84 22.50 -8.47 -0.35
CA GLU A 84 21.55 -7.88 0.59
C GLU A 84 21.55 -6.34 0.59
N LYS A 85 22.74 -5.71 0.65
CA LYS A 85 22.87 -4.25 0.67
C LYS A 85 22.26 -3.58 -0.57
N ARG A 86 22.54 -4.15 -1.74
CA ARG A 86 21.98 -3.66 -3.01
C ARG A 86 20.45 -3.79 -3.02
N ASN A 87 19.94 -4.90 -2.54
CA ASN A 87 18.51 -5.17 -2.52
C ASN A 87 17.76 -4.18 -1.59
N ILE A 88 18.33 -3.88 -0.42
CA ILE A 88 17.76 -2.89 0.51
C ILE A 88 17.74 -1.49 -0.13
N ILE A 89 18.85 -1.06 -0.76
CA ILE A 89 18.92 0.23 -1.44
C ILE A 89 17.90 0.31 -2.58
N LEU A 90 17.78 -0.75 -3.39
CA LEU A 90 16.81 -0.82 -4.48
C LEU A 90 15.36 -0.76 -3.96
N THR A 91 15.05 -1.48 -2.88
CA THR A 91 13.71 -1.43 -2.27
C THR A 91 13.36 -0.02 -1.82
N MET A 92 14.29 0.66 -1.14
CA MET A 92 14.10 2.04 -0.70
C MET A 92 13.98 3.02 -1.87
N ALA A 93 14.76 2.83 -2.93
CA ALA A 93 14.68 3.66 -4.13
C ALA A 93 13.32 3.50 -4.85
N ILE A 94 12.85 2.26 -5.01
CA ILE A 94 11.54 1.97 -5.61
C ILE A 94 10.41 2.55 -4.74
N ALA A 95 10.46 2.33 -3.42
CA ALA A 95 9.46 2.85 -2.49
C ALA A 95 9.43 4.39 -2.50
N GLY A 96 10.59 5.04 -2.49
CA GLY A 96 10.69 6.50 -2.59
C GLY A 96 10.17 7.04 -3.92
N GLY A 97 10.47 6.37 -5.02
CA GLY A 97 9.93 6.71 -6.34
C GLY A 97 8.42 6.61 -6.42
N LEU A 98 7.84 5.53 -5.86
CA LEU A 98 6.39 5.35 -5.78
C LEU A 98 5.72 6.41 -4.88
N ALA A 99 6.33 6.72 -3.74
CA ALA A 99 5.83 7.77 -2.85
C ALA A 99 5.86 9.15 -3.54
N GLY A 100 6.96 9.46 -4.25
CA GLY A 100 7.06 10.69 -5.04
C GLY A 100 6.02 10.77 -6.16
N MET A 101 5.77 9.66 -6.85
CA MET A 101 4.72 9.58 -7.87
C MET A 101 3.33 9.74 -7.27
N GLY A 102 3.06 9.14 -6.09
CA GLY A 102 1.81 9.33 -5.35
C GLY A 102 1.60 10.77 -4.95
N ALA A 103 2.63 11.44 -4.42
CA ALA A 103 2.57 12.88 -4.09
C ALA A 103 2.35 13.73 -5.34
N ALA A 104 3.04 13.45 -6.44
CA ALA A 104 2.86 14.16 -7.70
C ALA A 104 1.43 14.04 -8.22
N THR A 105 0.87 12.83 -8.27
CA THR A 105 -0.52 12.64 -8.71
C THR A 105 -1.51 13.36 -7.80
N LEU A 106 -1.28 13.39 -6.49
CA LEU A 106 -2.16 14.08 -5.53
C LEU A 106 -2.18 15.59 -5.76
N PHE A 107 -1.00 16.23 -5.82
CA PHE A 107 -0.92 17.70 -5.93
C PHE A 107 -1.19 18.22 -7.34
N LEU A 108 -0.87 17.43 -8.38
CA LEU A 108 -1.14 17.81 -9.76
C LEU A 108 -2.63 17.63 -10.17
N THR A 109 -3.49 17.11 -9.32
CA THR A 109 -4.95 17.16 -9.53
C THR A 109 -5.52 18.57 -9.36
N GLY A 110 -4.79 19.47 -8.69
CA GLY A 110 -5.20 20.87 -8.47
C GLY A 110 -6.22 21.08 -7.35
N PHE A 111 -6.67 20.00 -6.68
CA PHE A 111 -7.65 20.08 -5.59
C PHE A 111 -7.02 20.14 -4.21
N GLU A 112 -5.81 19.59 -4.06
CA GLU A 112 -5.10 19.54 -2.78
C GLU A 112 -4.14 20.69 -2.60
N GLN A 113 -4.15 21.26 -1.39
CA GLN A 113 -3.26 22.33 -0.98
C GLN A 113 -2.42 21.88 0.22
N TRP A 114 -1.17 22.30 0.27
CA TRP A 114 -0.33 22.05 1.43
C TRP A 114 -0.55 23.12 2.51
N GLN A 115 -0.77 22.70 3.75
CA GLN A 115 -0.83 23.61 4.88
C GLN A 115 0.58 23.98 5.35
N VAL A 116 0.99 25.20 5.13
CA VAL A 116 2.36 25.68 5.40
C VAL A 116 2.74 25.63 6.89
N THR A 117 1.75 25.72 7.77
CA THR A 117 1.92 25.67 9.24
C THR A 117 1.90 24.24 9.80
N GLN A 118 1.61 23.25 8.98
CA GLN A 118 1.52 21.87 9.43
C GLN A 118 2.91 21.23 9.46
N SER A 119 3.41 20.93 10.65
CA SER A 119 4.66 20.18 10.85
C SER A 119 4.42 18.67 11.05
N ALA A 120 3.17 18.22 11.04
CA ALA A 120 2.81 16.82 11.19
C ALA A 120 2.93 16.05 9.88
N VAL A 121 3.28 14.76 9.97
CA VAL A 121 3.30 13.85 8.82
C VAL A 121 1.86 13.69 8.30
N PRO A 122 1.63 13.76 6.98
CA PRO A 122 0.28 13.57 6.42
C PRO A 122 -0.33 12.23 6.82
N ALA A 123 -1.57 12.24 7.32
CA ALA A 123 -2.31 11.04 7.74
C ALA A 123 -2.48 10.03 6.59
N MET A 124 -2.46 10.49 5.36
CA MET A 124 -2.54 9.69 4.14
C MET A 124 -1.45 8.59 4.07
N GLY A 125 -0.24 8.87 4.60
CA GLY A 125 0.83 7.86 4.67
C GLY A 125 0.45 6.68 5.56
N PHE A 126 -0.18 6.92 6.69
CA PHE A 126 -0.66 5.87 7.59
C PHE A 126 -1.80 5.06 6.97
N ASN A 127 -2.74 5.73 6.29
CA ASN A 127 -3.81 5.08 5.54
C ASN A 127 -3.23 4.18 4.41
N GLY A 128 -2.14 4.59 3.77
CA GLY A 128 -1.43 3.78 2.78
C GLY A 128 -0.82 2.49 3.37
N ILE A 129 -0.24 2.57 4.58
CA ILE A 129 0.26 1.39 5.29
C ILE A 129 -0.89 0.42 5.59
N ALA A 130 -2.01 0.95 6.09
CA ALA A 130 -3.20 0.15 6.37
C ALA A 130 -3.76 -0.51 5.11
N ALA A 131 -3.83 0.22 4.00
CA ALA A 131 -4.26 -0.30 2.71
C ALA A 131 -3.34 -1.42 2.22
N ALA A 132 -2.03 -1.29 2.40
CA ALA A 132 -1.08 -2.35 2.04
C ALA A 132 -1.29 -3.64 2.85
N PHE A 133 -1.53 -3.51 4.15
CA PHE A 133 -1.84 -4.67 5.00
C PHE A 133 -3.18 -5.30 4.66
N LEU A 134 -4.23 -4.51 4.49
CA LEU A 134 -5.55 -4.99 4.09
C LEU A 134 -5.51 -5.67 2.71
N GLY A 135 -4.70 -5.16 1.78
CA GLY A 135 -4.45 -5.74 0.46
C GLY A 135 -3.55 -6.98 0.47
N GLY A 136 -3.14 -7.49 1.65
CA GLY A 136 -2.31 -8.68 1.80
C GLY A 136 -0.89 -8.51 1.26
N LEU A 137 -0.33 -7.31 1.33
CA LEU A 137 0.99 -6.93 0.80
C LEU A 137 1.15 -7.20 -0.72
N ASN A 138 0.02 -7.26 -1.43
CA ASN A 138 -0.02 -7.42 -2.88
C ASN A 138 -0.35 -6.07 -3.54
N PRO A 139 0.38 -5.64 -4.59
CA PRO A 139 0.14 -4.35 -5.25
C PRO A 139 -1.28 -4.21 -5.83
N ILE A 140 -1.83 -5.27 -6.38
CA ILE A 140 -3.21 -5.27 -6.91
C ILE A 140 -4.22 -5.21 -5.77
N GLY A 141 -4.03 -6.00 -4.71
CA GLY A 141 -4.85 -5.98 -3.50
C GLY A 141 -4.84 -4.60 -2.83
N ALA A 142 -3.69 -3.91 -2.84
CA ALA A 142 -3.55 -2.57 -2.27
C ALA A 142 -4.43 -1.51 -2.99
N ILE A 143 -4.70 -1.65 -4.30
CA ILE A 143 -5.61 -0.75 -5.02
C ILE A 143 -7.03 -0.88 -4.47
N PHE A 144 -7.55 -2.11 -4.38
CA PHE A 144 -8.91 -2.33 -3.88
C PHE A 144 -9.06 -1.91 -2.41
N SER A 145 -8.08 -2.23 -1.59
CA SER A 145 -8.11 -1.85 -0.17
C SER A 145 -7.96 -0.35 0.05
N SER A 146 -7.13 0.34 -0.73
CA SER A 146 -7.00 1.80 -0.65
C SER A 146 -8.30 2.51 -1.08
N TYR A 147 -8.95 2.02 -2.14
CA TYR A 147 -10.26 2.51 -2.55
C TYR A 147 -11.30 2.34 -1.44
N PHE A 148 -11.33 1.17 -0.80
CA PHE A 148 -12.24 0.88 0.31
C PHE A 148 -12.00 1.79 1.52
N ILE A 149 -10.75 1.95 1.96
CA ILE A 149 -10.40 2.85 3.07
C ILE A 149 -10.76 4.29 2.73
N GLN A 150 -10.44 4.75 1.51
CA GLN A 150 -10.75 6.11 1.08
C GLN A 150 -12.25 6.36 1.04
N HIS A 151 -13.04 5.37 0.64
CA HIS A 151 -14.50 5.49 0.61
C HIS A 151 -15.09 5.65 2.02
N ILE A 152 -14.54 4.93 3.00
CA ILE A 152 -14.94 5.08 4.41
C ILE A 152 -14.54 6.46 4.94
N THR A 153 -13.31 6.89 4.68
CA THR A 153 -12.81 8.20 5.14
C THR A 153 -13.64 9.34 4.55
N ASN A 154 -13.93 9.29 3.26
CA ASN A 154 -14.78 10.28 2.59
C ASN A 154 -16.24 10.22 3.07
N GLY A 155 -16.76 9.03 3.41
CA GLY A 155 -18.11 8.85 3.95
C GLY A 155 -18.36 9.68 5.20
N GLY A 156 -17.33 9.94 6.02
CA GLY A 156 -17.44 10.80 7.18
C GLY A 156 -17.76 12.27 6.90
N ALA A 157 -17.53 12.73 5.68
CA ALA A 157 -17.93 14.08 5.27
C ALA A 157 -19.44 14.22 5.08
N TYR A 158 -20.16 13.11 4.86
CA TYR A 158 -21.60 13.04 4.66
C TYR A 158 -22.40 12.74 5.94
N VAL A 159 -21.71 12.48 7.05
CA VAL A 159 -22.35 12.25 8.34
C VAL A 159 -22.95 13.57 8.85
N ASP A 160 -24.13 13.48 9.44
CA ASP A 160 -24.81 14.65 10.02
C ASP A 160 -23.95 15.27 11.13
N LYS A 161 -23.39 16.45 10.83
CA LYS A 161 -22.49 17.18 11.74
C LYS A 161 -23.18 17.74 12.97
N THR A 162 -24.50 17.72 13.01
CA THR A 162 -25.29 18.16 14.19
C THR A 162 -25.30 17.07 15.26
N MET A 163 -25.27 15.82 14.88
CA MET A 163 -25.30 14.67 15.80
C MET A 163 -23.93 14.05 16.03
N TYR A 164 -23.05 14.09 15.03
CA TYR A 164 -21.75 13.40 15.05
C TYR A 164 -20.62 14.35 14.69
N SER A 165 -19.54 14.27 15.44
CA SER A 165 -18.29 14.97 15.12
C SER A 165 -17.63 14.36 13.89
N ALA A 166 -16.96 15.17 13.06
CA ALA A 166 -16.20 14.72 11.88
C ALA A 166 -15.11 13.68 12.22
N GLN A 167 -14.64 13.70 13.47
CA GLN A 167 -13.62 12.76 13.99
C GLN A 167 -14.14 11.32 14.13
N ILE A 168 -15.45 11.08 14.07
CA ILE A 168 -16.00 9.70 14.12
C ILE A 168 -15.54 8.87 12.92
N SER A 169 -15.44 9.48 11.75
CA SER A 169 -14.92 8.82 10.55
C SER A 169 -13.48 8.37 10.72
N ASP A 170 -12.66 9.21 11.33
CA ASP A 170 -11.26 8.88 11.63
C ASP A 170 -11.17 7.75 12.67
N LEU A 171 -12.05 7.75 13.68
CA LEU A 171 -12.15 6.69 14.67
C LEU A 171 -12.55 5.35 14.03
N ILE A 172 -13.53 5.35 13.14
CA ILE A 172 -13.96 4.14 12.42
C ILE A 172 -12.83 3.62 11.54
N SER A 173 -12.16 4.50 10.80
CA SER A 173 -11.01 4.15 9.98
C SER A 173 -9.88 3.56 10.82
N ALA A 174 -9.55 4.16 11.95
CA ALA A 174 -8.54 3.66 12.87
C ALA A 174 -8.90 2.27 13.44
N LEU A 175 -10.17 2.05 13.77
CA LEU A 175 -10.66 0.74 14.26
C LEU A 175 -10.54 -0.33 13.17
N ILE A 176 -10.89 0.00 11.93
CA ILE A 176 -10.77 -0.92 10.80
C ILE A 176 -9.30 -1.29 10.55
N ILE A 177 -8.40 -0.30 10.56
CA ILE A 177 -6.95 -0.50 10.43
C ILE A 177 -6.44 -1.45 11.53
N TYR A 178 -6.84 -1.21 12.76
CA TYR A 178 -6.48 -2.06 13.90
C TYR A 178 -6.96 -3.51 13.71
N LEU A 179 -8.21 -3.71 13.31
CA LEU A 179 -8.77 -5.04 13.05
C LEU A 179 -8.08 -5.73 11.87
N CYS A 180 -7.73 -4.99 10.82
CA CYS A 180 -6.97 -5.54 9.70
C CYS A 180 -5.57 -6.01 10.11
N GLY A 181 -4.87 -5.27 10.96
CA GLY A 181 -3.62 -5.69 11.56
C GLY A 181 -3.76 -6.98 12.37
N PHE A 182 -4.85 -7.11 13.09
CA PHE A 182 -5.16 -8.29 13.88
C PHE A 182 -5.45 -9.54 13.02
N VAL A 183 -6.18 -9.36 11.92
CA VAL A 183 -6.43 -10.43 10.95
C VAL A 183 -5.15 -10.96 10.32
N LEU A 184 -4.22 -10.07 9.96
CA LEU A 184 -2.90 -10.47 9.46
C LEU A 184 -2.09 -11.24 10.50
N PHE A 185 -2.10 -10.78 11.76
CA PHE A 185 -1.45 -11.51 12.85
C PHE A 185 -2.02 -12.93 13.00
N PHE A 186 -3.36 -13.07 12.98
CA PHE A 186 -4.01 -14.39 13.05
C PHE A 186 -3.67 -15.27 11.85
N LYS A 187 -3.61 -14.70 10.65
CA LYS A 187 -3.23 -15.44 9.43
C LYS A 187 -1.83 -16.00 9.57
N VAL A 188 -0.84 -15.18 9.90
CA VAL A 188 0.55 -15.61 10.10
C VAL A 188 0.66 -16.65 11.22
N PHE A 189 -0.09 -16.46 12.30
CA PHE A 189 -0.11 -17.41 13.42
C PHE A 189 -0.73 -18.75 13.02
N MET A 190 -1.83 -18.75 12.26
CA MET A 190 -2.47 -19.98 11.76
C MET A 190 -1.58 -20.70 10.76
N ASP A 191 -0.99 -19.99 9.81
CA ASP A 191 -0.08 -20.57 8.82
C ASP A 191 1.11 -21.26 9.52
N SER A 192 1.72 -20.59 10.50
CA SER A 192 2.80 -21.19 11.31
C SER A 192 2.36 -22.41 12.11
N ARG A 193 1.09 -22.48 12.51
CA ARG A 193 0.54 -23.65 13.21
C ARG A 193 0.23 -24.81 12.25
N LEU A 194 -0.21 -24.50 11.05
CA LEU A 194 -0.48 -25.50 10.01
C LEU A 194 0.82 -26.12 9.51
N ASP A 195 1.83 -25.31 9.22
CA ASP A 195 3.15 -25.78 8.80
C ASP A 195 3.77 -26.76 9.81
N ARG A 196 3.69 -26.43 11.11
CA ARG A 196 4.16 -27.33 12.18
C ARG A 196 3.35 -28.63 12.28
N ARG A 197 2.08 -28.63 11.90
CA ARG A 197 1.25 -29.83 11.86
C ARG A 197 1.62 -30.71 10.68
N ASP A 198 1.87 -30.10 9.53
CA ASP A 198 2.26 -30.83 8.32
C ASP A 198 3.67 -31.43 8.45
N GLU A 199 4.61 -30.72 9.07
CA GLU A 199 5.93 -31.28 9.41
C GLU A 199 5.82 -32.49 10.33
N LYS A 200 4.97 -32.43 11.37
CA LYS A 200 4.74 -33.56 12.28
C LYS A 200 4.05 -34.74 11.60
N ARG A 201 3.17 -34.50 10.63
CA ARG A 201 2.54 -35.55 9.83
C ARG A 201 3.56 -36.23 8.94
N ARG A 202 4.34 -35.47 8.19
CA ARG A 202 5.41 -36.01 7.32
C ARG A 202 6.46 -36.80 8.11
N ALA A 203 6.83 -36.34 9.30
CA ALA A 203 7.73 -37.06 10.18
C ALA A 203 7.16 -38.41 10.64
N LYS A 204 5.86 -38.49 10.96
CA LYS A 204 5.17 -39.74 11.32
C LYS A 204 5.02 -40.68 10.14
N GLU A 205 4.68 -40.18 8.98
CA GLU A 205 4.57 -40.99 7.74
C GLU A 205 5.94 -41.53 7.31
N GLY A 206 7.01 -40.78 7.47
CA GLY A 206 8.37 -41.24 7.22
C GLY A 206 8.84 -42.32 8.20
N GLN A 207 8.43 -42.24 9.48
CA GLN A 207 8.73 -43.26 10.46
C GLN A 207 7.92 -44.55 10.20
N ALA A 208 6.63 -44.45 9.90
CA ALA A 208 5.78 -45.63 9.58
C ALA A 208 6.27 -46.36 8.33
N GLY A 209 6.67 -45.63 7.27
CA GLY A 209 7.22 -46.23 6.06
C GLY A 209 8.58 -46.90 6.26
N SER A 210 9.40 -46.43 7.21
CA SER A 210 10.68 -47.08 7.56
C SER A 210 10.47 -48.34 8.39
N GLU A 211 9.47 -48.37 9.27
CA GLU A 211 9.13 -49.58 10.05
C GLU A 211 8.51 -50.68 9.17
N GLU A 212 7.66 -50.30 8.20
CA GLU A 212 7.08 -51.21 7.25
C GLU A 212 8.12 -51.80 6.28
N GLY A 213 9.09 -51.01 5.86
CA GLY A 213 10.22 -51.48 5.07
C GLY A 213 11.14 -52.44 5.82
N LEU A 214 11.35 -52.24 7.13
CA LEU A 214 12.12 -53.17 7.96
C LEU A 214 11.40 -54.50 8.21
N SER A 215 10.08 -54.48 8.31
CA SER A 215 9.28 -55.71 8.54
C SER A 215 9.19 -56.64 7.32
N LEU A 216 9.45 -56.08 6.12
CA LEU A 216 9.46 -56.84 4.86
C LEU A 216 10.82 -57.53 4.57
N ILE A 217 11.86 -57.23 5.34
CA ILE A 217 13.21 -57.80 5.16
C ILE A 217 13.50 -58.95 6.14
N HIS A 218 12.60 -59.17 7.09
CA HIS A 218 12.61 -60.32 8.02
C HIS A 218 11.53 -61.33 7.67
#